data_542b9a225d422932f2058558756e95db
#
_entry.id   542b9a225d422932f2058558756e95db
#
_cell.length_a   1.000
_cell.length_b   1.000
_cell.length_c   1.000
_cell.angle_alpha   90.00
_cell.angle_beta   90.00
_cell.angle_gamma   90.00
#
_symmetry.space_group_name_H-M   'P 1'
#
loop_
_entity.id
_entity.type
_entity.pdbx_description
1 polymer ?
#
loop_
_entity_poly.entity_id
_entity_poly.type
_entity_poly.pdbx_seq_one_letter_code
_entity_poly.pdbx_strand_id
1 'polypeptide(L)'
;MKKRILLFFIITISLFYNNITSAEDPKNYLKGKFYSSVKDHFLIATEKMTDSRFSKTVTIMLESDENGAWGLVINKRLGTMPIALLIDPSLNTSEEREKLYKINIPIFWGGPVDVKQIFILHTTEYQSDTTKNYGNISITQDYNILFDIAENKGPEKSLIIFGYSGWGDGQLEGEMERDHWILSDIDLNIIFNEESNTKWDKAYKNSFIKI
;
A
#
# COMPACT_ATOMS: atom_id res chain seq x y z
N MET A 1 -39.94 -68.37 -42.96
CA MET A 1 -39.43 -67.04 -43.25
C MET A 1 -39.66 -66.15 -42.01
N LYS A 2 -38.66 -65.94 -41.16
CA LYS A 2 -38.73 -65.09 -39.97
C LYS A 2 -38.15 -63.73 -40.29
N LYS A 3 -38.96 -62.66 -40.29
CA LYS A 3 -38.55 -61.29 -40.45
C LYS A 3 -37.91 -60.84 -39.14
N ARG A 4 -36.62 -60.49 -39.16
CA ARG A 4 -35.92 -59.82 -38.07
C ARG A 4 -36.23 -58.31 -38.15
N ILE A 5 -36.92 -57.77 -37.13
CA ILE A 5 -37.12 -56.32 -36.95
C ILE A 5 -35.87 -55.82 -36.26
N LEU A 6 -35.11 -54.97 -36.97
CA LEU A 6 -33.94 -54.27 -36.40
C LEU A 6 -34.42 -52.99 -35.74
N LEU A 7 -34.36 -52.95 -34.40
CA LEU A 7 -34.74 -51.78 -33.61
C LEU A 7 -33.53 -50.86 -33.55
N PHE A 8 -33.60 -49.73 -34.26
CA PHE A 8 -32.58 -48.65 -34.12
C PHE A 8 -32.85 -47.88 -32.84
N PHE A 9 -31.97 -48.03 -31.84
CA PHE A 9 -31.92 -47.16 -30.70
C PHE A 9 -31.18 -45.89 -31.10
N ILE A 10 -31.89 -44.78 -31.28
CA ILE A 10 -31.30 -43.47 -31.45
C ILE A 10 -30.99 -42.98 -30.04
N ILE A 11 -29.72 -43.03 -29.64
CA ILE A 11 -29.20 -42.40 -28.45
C ILE A 11 -29.05 -40.91 -28.76
N THR A 12 -30.01 -40.09 -28.33
CA THR A 12 -29.85 -38.64 -28.32
C THR A 12 -28.92 -38.27 -27.17
N ILE A 13 -27.66 -38.08 -27.51
CA ILE A 13 -26.70 -37.44 -26.61
C ILE A 13 -27.09 -35.95 -26.54
N SER A 14 -27.84 -35.57 -25.53
CA SER A 14 -28.01 -34.15 -25.18
C SER A 14 -26.67 -33.63 -24.65
N LEU A 15 -25.96 -32.94 -25.51
CA LEU A 15 -24.80 -32.14 -25.14
C LEU A 15 -25.32 -31.02 -24.21
N PHE A 16 -25.23 -31.24 -22.91
CA PHE A 16 -25.25 -30.16 -21.97
C PHE A 16 -24.00 -29.32 -22.23
N TYR A 17 -24.12 -28.31 -23.08
CA TYR A 17 -23.21 -27.20 -23.06
C TYR A 17 -23.38 -26.53 -21.69
N ASN A 18 -22.51 -26.91 -20.76
CA ASN A 18 -22.26 -26.04 -19.60
C ASN A 18 -21.72 -24.72 -20.19
N ASN A 19 -22.59 -23.73 -20.29
CA ASN A 19 -22.14 -22.37 -20.37
C ASN A 19 -21.38 -22.10 -19.06
N ILE A 20 -20.09 -22.37 -19.07
CA ILE A 20 -19.16 -21.76 -18.14
C ILE A 20 -19.22 -20.28 -18.53
N THR A 21 -20.12 -19.54 -17.91
CA THR A 21 -19.96 -18.09 -17.84
C THR A 21 -18.63 -17.90 -17.15
N SER A 22 -17.56 -17.64 -17.93
CA SER A 22 -16.37 -17.06 -17.35
C SER A 22 -16.86 -15.86 -16.56
N ALA A 23 -16.62 -15.85 -15.25
CA ALA A 23 -16.77 -14.61 -14.50
C ALA A 23 -16.00 -13.57 -15.29
N GLU A 24 -16.70 -12.56 -15.82
CA GLU A 24 -16.04 -11.43 -16.45
C GLU A 24 -15.07 -10.90 -15.37
N ASP A 25 -13.81 -10.70 -15.75
CA ASP A 25 -12.85 -10.04 -14.89
C ASP A 25 -13.49 -8.75 -14.35
N PRO A 26 -13.34 -8.44 -13.06
CA PRO A 26 -13.97 -7.26 -12.49
C PRO A 26 -13.57 -6.05 -13.29
N LYS A 27 -14.54 -5.42 -13.95
CA LYS A 27 -14.31 -4.22 -14.75
C LYS A 27 -13.81 -3.12 -13.83
N ASN A 28 -12.71 -2.48 -14.19
CA ASN A 28 -12.25 -1.29 -13.49
C ASN A 28 -13.19 -0.12 -13.81
N TYR A 29 -14.32 -0.04 -13.11
CA TYR A 29 -15.36 0.96 -13.32
C TYR A 29 -14.92 2.39 -12.97
N LEU A 30 -13.84 2.52 -12.21
CA LEU A 30 -13.31 3.82 -11.80
C LEU A 30 -12.20 4.31 -12.72
N LYS A 31 -11.62 3.43 -13.55
CA LYS A 31 -10.60 3.81 -14.51
C LYS A 31 -11.13 4.87 -15.47
N GLY A 32 -10.57 6.06 -15.44
CA GLY A 32 -11.00 7.20 -16.24
C GLY A 32 -12.25 7.92 -15.75
N LYS A 33 -12.88 7.49 -14.65
CA LYS A 33 -14.05 8.15 -14.08
C LYS A 33 -13.67 9.25 -13.09
N PHE A 34 -12.62 9.02 -12.29
CA PHE A 34 -12.06 9.98 -11.35
C PHE A 34 -10.59 10.25 -11.67
N TYR A 35 -9.75 9.18 -11.66
CA TYR A 35 -8.34 9.23 -12.01
C TYR A 35 -8.00 8.04 -12.90
N SER A 36 -7.11 8.23 -13.86
CA SER A 36 -6.61 7.15 -14.71
C SER A 36 -5.84 6.07 -13.90
N SER A 37 -5.33 6.47 -12.73
CA SER A 37 -4.62 5.64 -11.76
C SER A 37 -4.74 6.28 -10.39
N VAL A 38 -4.66 5.50 -9.33
CA VAL A 38 -4.61 5.99 -7.94
C VAL A 38 -3.19 6.36 -7.49
N LYS A 39 -2.21 6.08 -8.33
CA LYS A 39 -0.81 6.44 -8.08
C LYS A 39 -0.67 7.93 -7.79
N ASP A 40 0.28 8.27 -6.91
CA ASP A 40 0.60 9.65 -6.51
C ASP A 40 -0.56 10.38 -5.79
N HIS A 41 -1.47 9.62 -5.15
CA HIS A 41 -2.56 10.14 -4.34
C HIS A 41 -2.55 9.55 -2.93
N PHE A 42 -3.24 10.23 -2.01
CA PHE A 42 -3.69 9.56 -0.79
C PHE A 42 -4.91 8.68 -1.10
N LEU A 43 -4.87 7.47 -0.61
CA LEU A 43 -6.02 6.58 -0.48
C LEU A 43 -6.47 6.61 0.99
N ILE A 44 -7.64 7.16 1.23
CA ILE A 44 -8.14 7.46 2.58
C ILE A 44 -9.31 6.53 2.88
N ALA A 45 -9.20 5.77 3.96
CA ALA A 45 -10.29 4.90 4.41
C ALA A 45 -11.50 5.73 4.85
N THR A 46 -12.67 5.39 4.33
CA THR A 46 -13.94 6.02 4.74
C THR A 46 -14.48 5.37 6.02
N GLU A 47 -15.57 5.93 6.55
CA GLU A 47 -16.29 5.30 7.66
C GLU A 47 -16.98 3.98 7.29
N LYS A 48 -17.11 3.68 5.98
CA LYS A 48 -17.64 2.42 5.46
C LYS A 48 -16.59 1.30 5.41
N MET A 49 -15.32 1.60 5.73
CA MET A 49 -14.26 0.61 5.76
C MET A 49 -14.58 -0.54 6.72
N THR A 50 -14.69 -1.76 6.18
CA THR A 50 -15.06 -2.96 6.96
C THR A 50 -13.85 -3.69 7.55
N ASP A 51 -12.67 -3.56 6.94
CA ASP A 51 -11.44 -4.12 7.50
C ASP A 51 -10.90 -3.21 8.61
N SER A 52 -10.98 -3.68 9.86
CA SER A 52 -10.55 -2.94 11.05
C SER A 52 -9.08 -2.52 11.02
N ARG A 53 -8.21 -3.26 10.31
CA ARG A 53 -6.80 -2.90 10.15
C ARG A 53 -6.64 -1.58 9.42
N PHE A 54 -7.51 -1.34 8.43
CA PHE A 54 -7.53 -0.13 7.61
C PHE A 54 -8.47 0.96 8.10
N SER A 55 -9.23 0.73 9.19
CA SER A 55 -10.08 1.78 9.75
C SER A 55 -9.30 3.04 10.05
N LYS A 56 -9.75 4.19 9.51
CA LYS A 56 -9.12 5.50 9.66
C LYS A 56 -7.64 5.52 9.22
N THR A 57 -7.31 4.84 8.12
CA THR A 57 -5.96 4.92 7.53
C THR A 57 -5.88 5.98 6.45
N VAL A 58 -4.68 6.53 6.31
CA VAL A 58 -4.21 7.30 5.17
C VAL A 58 -3.06 6.54 4.54
N THR A 59 -3.20 6.16 3.28
CA THR A 59 -2.20 5.41 2.54
C THR A 59 -1.67 6.26 1.40
N ILE A 60 -0.36 6.37 1.23
CA ILE A 60 0.26 6.95 0.03
C ILE A 60 0.32 5.87 -1.02
N MET A 61 -0.27 6.10 -2.18
CA MET A 61 -0.23 5.17 -3.30
C MET A 61 1.00 5.43 -4.16
N LEU A 62 1.83 4.41 -4.32
CA LEU A 62 3.13 4.52 -4.97
C LEU A 62 3.09 4.01 -6.41
N GLU A 63 2.43 2.88 -6.62
CA GLU A 63 2.27 2.30 -7.95
C GLU A 63 0.84 1.78 -8.09
N SER A 64 0.31 1.90 -9.31
CA SER A 64 -0.98 1.35 -9.70
C SER A 64 -0.97 1.15 -11.20
N ASP A 65 -1.24 -0.07 -11.64
CA ASP A 65 -1.34 -0.48 -13.03
C ASP A 65 -2.42 -1.57 -13.20
N GLU A 66 -2.44 -2.21 -14.36
CA GLU A 66 -3.39 -3.28 -14.68
C GLU A 66 -3.21 -4.56 -13.83
N ASN A 67 -2.07 -4.73 -13.18
CA ASN A 67 -1.75 -5.90 -12.35
C ASN A 67 -2.08 -5.66 -10.86
N GLY A 68 -2.41 -4.43 -10.50
CA GLY A 68 -2.78 -4.04 -9.15
C GLY A 68 -2.17 -2.73 -8.67
N ALA A 69 -2.16 -2.55 -7.36
CA ALA A 69 -1.67 -1.34 -6.74
C ALA A 69 -0.96 -1.64 -5.41
N TRP A 70 -0.04 -0.76 -5.01
CA TRP A 70 0.54 -0.82 -3.68
C TRP A 70 0.85 0.56 -3.11
N GLY A 71 0.90 0.62 -1.77
CA GLY A 71 1.16 1.85 -1.07
C GLY A 71 1.52 1.64 0.39
N LEU A 72 1.80 2.74 1.09
CA LEU A 72 2.24 2.75 2.48
C LEU A 72 1.24 3.50 3.36
N VAL A 73 0.70 2.84 4.38
CA VAL A 73 -0.06 3.53 5.45
C VAL A 73 0.90 4.39 6.26
N ILE A 74 0.53 5.66 6.51
CA ILE A 74 1.42 6.65 7.13
C ILE A 74 0.98 7.11 8.52
N ASN A 75 -0.16 6.65 9.00
CA ASN A 75 -0.75 7.15 10.25
C ASN A 75 -1.01 6.09 11.33
N LYS A 76 -0.58 4.85 11.12
CA LYS A 76 -0.67 3.79 12.14
C LYS A 76 0.68 3.64 12.86
N ARG A 77 0.87 4.43 13.91
CA ARG A 77 2.08 4.35 14.74
C ARG A 77 2.09 3.07 15.55
N LEU A 78 3.16 2.28 15.45
CA LEU A 78 3.37 1.05 16.23
C LEU A 78 4.05 1.35 17.58
N GLY A 79 4.87 2.39 17.64
CA GLY A 79 5.63 2.74 18.83
C GLY A 79 6.90 3.52 18.49
N THR A 80 7.90 3.35 19.34
CA THR A 80 9.28 3.83 19.12
C THR A 80 10.24 2.71 19.40
N MET A 81 11.36 2.68 18.68
CA MET A 81 12.44 1.73 18.95
C MET A 81 13.82 2.36 18.70
N PRO A 82 14.86 1.85 19.37
CA PRO A 82 16.25 2.26 19.09
C PRO A 82 16.64 1.98 17.63
N ILE A 83 17.31 2.91 16.99
CA ILE A 83 17.83 2.73 15.61
C ILE A 83 18.71 1.47 15.51
N ALA A 84 19.48 1.18 16.54
CA ALA A 84 20.34 -0.01 16.60
C ALA A 84 19.62 -1.34 16.34
N LEU A 85 18.31 -1.41 16.57
CA LEU A 85 17.52 -2.61 16.31
C LEU A 85 17.08 -2.78 14.85
N LEU A 86 17.23 -1.74 14.05
CA LEU A 86 16.88 -1.72 12.63
C LEU A 86 18.07 -2.00 11.71
N ILE A 87 19.29 -1.92 12.26
CA ILE A 87 20.54 -2.05 11.51
C ILE A 87 21.15 -3.42 11.82
N ASP A 88 21.71 -4.06 10.77
CA ASP A 88 22.41 -5.33 10.95
C ASP A 88 23.58 -5.14 11.94
N PRO A 89 23.67 -5.96 12.99
CA PRO A 89 24.75 -5.89 13.98
C PRO A 89 26.16 -5.99 13.42
N SER A 90 26.34 -6.60 12.25
CA SER A 90 27.64 -6.77 11.60
C SER A 90 28.18 -5.49 10.96
N LEU A 91 27.31 -4.46 10.76
CA LEU A 91 27.64 -3.24 10.05
C LEU A 91 28.28 -2.15 10.92
N ASN A 92 28.40 -2.38 12.25
CA ASN A 92 28.92 -1.38 13.17
C ASN A 92 29.73 -1.99 14.33
N THR A 93 30.61 -1.16 14.89
CA THR A 93 31.35 -1.51 16.09
C THR A 93 30.44 -1.53 17.34
N SER A 94 30.91 -2.14 18.41
CA SER A 94 30.17 -2.17 19.68
C SER A 94 29.92 -0.75 20.23
N GLU A 95 30.87 0.18 20.05
CA GLU A 95 30.76 1.56 20.51
C GLU A 95 29.73 2.35 19.70
N GLU A 96 29.74 2.24 18.38
CA GLU A 96 28.74 2.86 17.50
C GLU A 96 27.36 2.35 17.82
N ARG A 97 27.23 1.05 18.01
CA ARG A 97 25.96 0.40 18.34
C ARG A 97 25.41 0.90 19.67
N GLU A 98 26.26 1.12 20.69
CA GLU A 98 25.81 1.68 21.98
C GLU A 98 25.25 3.10 21.81
N LYS A 99 25.85 3.91 20.94
CA LYS A 99 25.32 5.24 20.59
C LYS A 99 23.95 5.15 19.91
N LEU A 100 23.79 4.23 18.95
CA LEU A 100 22.55 4.02 18.21
C LEU A 100 21.41 3.48 19.10
N TYR A 101 21.71 2.74 20.19
CA TYR A 101 20.73 2.31 21.16
C TYR A 101 20.09 3.46 21.95
N LYS A 102 20.76 4.61 22.03
CA LYS A 102 20.26 5.81 22.72
C LYS A 102 19.31 6.64 21.88
N ILE A 103 19.26 6.40 20.57
CA ILE A 103 18.45 7.16 19.61
C ILE A 103 17.20 6.36 19.29
N ASN A 104 16.05 6.84 19.77
CA ASN A 104 14.75 6.22 19.53
C ASN A 104 14.01 6.95 18.41
N ILE A 105 13.48 6.19 17.46
CA ILE A 105 12.70 6.71 16.35
C ILE A 105 11.28 6.11 16.34
N PRO A 106 10.27 6.88 15.89
CA PRO A 106 8.92 6.36 15.72
C PRO A 106 8.88 5.39 14.55
N ILE A 107 8.13 4.30 14.72
CA ILE A 107 7.89 3.29 13.69
C ILE A 107 6.41 3.20 13.39
N PHE A 108 6.08 2.92 12.12
CA PHE A 108 4.73 2.89 11.60
C PHE A 108 4.43 1.57 10.91
N TRP A 109 3.17 1.18 10.90
CA TRP A 109 2.67 0.07 10.10
C TRP A 109 2.26 0.57 8.72
N GLY A 110 2.85 0.02 7.66
CA GLY A 110 2.59 0.37 6.27
C GLY A 110 1.53 -0.50 5.59
N GLY A 111 1.26 -1.67 6.18
CA GLY A 111 0.30 -2.63 5.65
C GLY A 111 0.59 -4.05 6.08
N PRO A 112 -0.30 -5.01 5.70
CA PRO A 112 -0.20 -6.39 6.13
C PRO A 112 0.81 -7.23 5.34
N VAL A 113 1.32 -6.72 4.21
CA VAL A 113 2.20 -7.47 3.33
C VAL A 113 3.65 -7.25 3.75
N ASP A 114 4.40 -8.33 3.83
CA ASP A 114 5.82 -8.36 4.20
C ASP A 114 6.18 -7.43 5.37
N VAL A 115 5.57 -7.69 6.53
CA VAL A 115 5.66 -6.85 7.74
C VAL A 115 7.09 -6.71 8.31
N LYS A 116 8.07 -7.44 7.77
CA LYS A 116 9.48 -7.30 8.12
C LYS A 116 10.23 -6.35 7.21
N GLN A 117 9.70 -6.06 6.03
CA GLN A 117 10.30 -5.13 5.09
C GLN A 117 10.17 -3.70 5.62
N ILE A 118 11.25 -2.95 5.57
CA ILE A 118 11.29 -1.58 6.05
C ILE A 118 11.38 -0.64 4.85
N PHE A 119 10.54 0.38 4.86
CA PHE A 119 10.54 1.50 3.93
C PHE A 119 10.82 2.78 4.71
N ILE A 120 11.80 3.56 4.27
CA ILE A 120 12.04 4.88 4.80
C ILE A 120 11.46 5.89 3.80
N LEU A 121 10.29 6.43 4.14
CA LEU A 121 9.63 7.51 3.41
C LEU A 121 10.21 8.83 3.88
N HIS A 122 10.68 9.68 2.97
CA HIS A 122 11.38 10.91 3.35
C HIS A 122 11.25 12.05 2.33
N THR A 123 11.70 13.22 2.70
CA THR A 123 11.80 14.40 1.85
C THR A 123 12.89 14.24 0.79
N THR A 124 12.73 14.91 -0.37
CA THR A 124 13.46 14.56 -1.61
C THR A 124 14.91 15.04 -1.67
N GLU A 125 15.36 15.88 -0.73
CA GLU A 125 16.72 16.41 -0.71
C GLU A 125 17.80 15.36 -0.39
N TYR A 126 17.41 14.26 0.26
CA TYR A 126 18.31 13.12 0.49
C TYR A 126 18.23 12.13 -0.66
N GLN A 127 19.38 11.71 -1.17
CA GLN A 127 19.49 10.74 -2.26
C GLN A 127 20.57 9.71 -1.96
N SER A 128 20.31 8.45 -2.29
CA SER A 128 21.27 7.34 -2.29
C SER A 128 21.03 6.47 -3.53
N ASP A 129 21.90 5.50 -3.77
CA ASP A 129 21.80 4.60 -4.93
C ASP A 129 20.48 3.78 -4.96
N THR A 130 19.84 3.63 -3.82
CA THR A 130 18.57 2.87 -3.69
C THR A 130 17.34 3.76 -3.53
N THR A 131 17.51 5.08 -3.57
CA THR A 131 16.39 6.03 -3.43
C THR A 131 15.54 6.04 -4.70
N LYS A 132 14.23 5.86 -4.52
CA LYS A 132 13.22 6.04 -5.56
C LYS A 132 12.38 7.27 -5.27
N ASN A 133 12.21 8.12 -6.27
CA ASN A 133 11.44 9.36 -6.16
C ASN A 133 10.00 9.16 -6.66
N TYR A 134 9.04 9.64 -5.88
CA TYR A 134 7.60 9.63 -6.17
C TYR A 134 7.07 11.06 -6.00
N GLY A 135 7.19 11.87 -7.06
CA GLY A 135 6.82 13.29 -7.01
C GLY A 135 7.63 14.05 -5.97
N ASN A 136 6.97 14.54 -4.93
CA ASN A 136 7.58 15.36 -3.86
C ASN A 136 8.02 14.54 -2.62
N ILE A 137 8.03 13.21 -2.73
CA ILE A 137 8.50 12.30 -1.70
C ILE A 137 9.49 11.31 -2.27
N SER A 138 10.31 10.74 -1.41
CA SER A 138 11.28 9.70 -1.75
C SER A 138 11.14 8.51 -0.82
N ILE A 139 11.52 7.34 -1.30
CA ILE A 139 11.57 6.11 -0.52
C ILE A 139 12.95 5.48 -0.69
N THR A 140 13.57 5.17 0.43
CA THR A 140 14.84 4.44 0.49
C THR A 140 14.64 3.15 1.28
N GLN A 141 15.23 2.05 0.80
CA GLN A 141 15.24 0.76 1.49
C GLN A 141 16.65 0.37 1.98
N ASP A 142 17.62 1.23 1.76
CA ASP A 142 18.98 1.08 2.26
C ASP A 142 19.05 1.51 3.73
N TYR A 143 19.47 0.60 4.60
CA TYR A 143 19.63 0.88 6.03
C TYR A 143 20.71 1.91 6.36
N ASN A 144 21.61 2.25 5.42
CA ASN A 144 22.62 3.28 5.62
C ASN A 144 22.00 4.65 5.91
N ILE A 145 20.82 4.95 5.36
CA ILE A 145 20.08 6.18 5.70
C ILE A 145 19.81 6.31 7.21
N LEU A 146 19.69 5.20 7.94
CA LEU A 146 19.45 5.22 9.39
C LEU A 146 20.68 5.72 10.16
N PHE A 147 21.89 5.46 9.67
CA PHE A 147 23.11 6.06 10.23
C PHE A 147 23.13 7.56 9.98
N ASP A 148 22.81 7.98 8.77
CA ASP A 148 22.75 9.40 8.43
C ASP A 148 21.69 10.14 9.25
N ILE A 149 20.52 9.51 9.48
CA ILE A 149 19.48 10.05 10.39
C ILE A 149 20.02 10.18 11.82
N ALA A 150 20.73 9.17 12.31
CA ALA A 150 21.30 9.17 13.66
C ALA A 150 22.38 10.26 13.84
N GLU A 151 23.09 10.60 12.78
CA GLU A 151 24.14 11.63 12.75
C GLU A 151 23.61 13.03 12.36
N ASN A 152 22.31 13.21 12.18
CA ASN A 152 21.68 14.43 11.65
C ASN A 152 22.17 14.85 10.26
N LYS A 153 22.56 13.87 9.43
CA LYS A 153 22.96 14.02 8.02
C LYS A 153 21.92 13.45 7.05
N GLY A 154 20.89 12.81 7.59
CA GLY A 154 19.79 12.21 6.83
C GLY A 154 18.83 13.26 6.27
N PRO A 155 17.68 12.81 5.71
CA PRO A 155 16.64 13.70 5.21
C PRO A 155 16.07 14.60 6.33
N GLU A 156 15.58 15.78 5.96
CA GLU A 156 14.97 16.71 6.91
C GLU A 156 13.81 16.06 7.68
N LYS A 157 13.03 15.26 6.97
CA LYS A 157 11.88 14.52 7.55
C LYS A 157 11.80 13.12 7.01
N SER A 158 11.49 12.17 7.89
CA SER A 158 11.33 10.78 7.53
C SER A 158 10.30 10.05 8.38
N LEU A 159 9.70 8.99 7.81
CA LEU A 159 8.88 8.00 8.49
C LEU A 159 9.47 6.61 8.25
N ILE A 160 9.66 5.85 9.31
CA ILE A 160 10.14 4.46 9.24
C ILE A 160 8.92 3.54 9.24
N ILE A 161 8.68 2.87 8.14
CA ILE A 161 7.43 2.15 7.87
C ILE A 161 7.71 0.67 7.66
N PHE A 162 6.97 -0.18 8.38
CA PHE A 162 7.08 -1.64 8.33
C PHE A 162 5.94 -2.23 7.50
N GLY A 163 6.30 -3.06 6.52
CA GLY A 163 5.35 -3.67 5.59
C GLY A 163 4.72 -2.68 4.63
N TYR A 164 3.85 -3.17 3.78
CA TYR A 164 3.11 -2.35 2.82
C TYR A 164 1.69 -2.88 2.60
N SER A 165 0.85 -2.07 1.98
CA SER A 165 -0.49 -2.45 1.53
C SER A 165 -0.45 -2.74 0.04
N GLY A 166 -1.04 -3.86 -0.37
CA GLY A 166 -1.09 -4.30 -1.76
C GLY A 166 -2.50 -4.74 -2.14
N TRP A 167 -2.89 -4.43 -3.36
CA TRP A 167 -4.15 -4.83 -3.99
C TRP A 167 -3.83 -5.55 -5.29
N GLY A 168 -4.43 -6.72 -5.48
CA GLY A 168 -4.40 -7.43 -6.76
C GLY A 168 -5.26 -6.73 -7.80
N ASP A 169 -5.21 -7.24 -9.04
CA ASP A 169 -6.00 -6.75 -10.16
C ASP A 169 -7.50 -6.67 -9.81
N GLY A 170 -8.11 -5.51 -10.05
CA GLY A 170 -9.52 -5.22 -9.80
C GLY A 170 -9.92 -5.16 -8.31
N GLN A 171 -9.04 -5.48 -7.36
CA GLN A 171 -9.38 -5.50 -5.95
C GLN A 171 -9.66 -4.09 -5.41
N LEU A 172 -8.76 -3.14 -5.68
CA LEU A 172 -8.90 -1.77 -5.20
C LEU A 172 -10.14 -1.10 -5.79
N GLU A 173 -10.38 -1.30 -7.07
CA GLU A 173 -11.55 -0.78 -7.78
C GLU A 173 -12.85 -1.28 -7.14
N GLY A 174 -12.93 -2.57 -6.83
CA GLY A 174 -14.08 -3.15 -6.15
C GLY A 174 -14.27 -2.61 -4.73
N GLU A 175 -13.20 -2.28 -4.01
CA GLU A 175 -13.27 -1.64 -2.70
C GLU A 175 -13.71 -0.16 -2.80
N MET A 176 -13.25 0.55 -3.83
CA MET A 176 -13.68 1.94 -4.10
C MET A 176 -15.16 2.00 -4.53
N GLU A 177 -15.65 1.03 -5.30
CA GLU A 177 -17.10 0.94 -5.64
C GLU A 177 -18.00 0.75 -4.42
N ARG A 178 -17.47 0.14 -3.36
CA ARG A 178 -18.17 0.00 -2.07
C ARG A 178 -17.97 1.19 -1.15
N ASP A 179 -17.39 2.28 -1.67
CA ASP A 179 -17.05 3.49 -0.91
C ASP A 179 -16.12 3.22 0.30
N HIS A 180 -15.30 2.18 0.27
CA HIS A 180 -14.33 1.93 1.34
C HIS A 180 -13.20 2.95 1.33
N TRP A 181 -12.89 3.51 0.16
CA TRP A 181 -11.79 4.43 -0.08
C TRP A 181 -12.22 5.67 -0.84
N ILE A 182 -11.59 6.79 -0.54
CA ILE A 182 -11.64 8.03 -1.31
C ILE A 182 -10.23 8.50 -1.61
N LEU A 183 -10.07 9.26 -2.70
CA LEU A 183 -8.79 9.82 -3.11
C LEU A 183 -8.68 11.29 -2.72
N SER A 184 -7.46 11.72 -2.43
CA SER A 184 -7.07 13.11 -2.26
C SER A 184 -5.65 13.32 -2.79
N ASP A 185 -5.33 14.56 -3.18
CA ASP A 185 -3.95 14.92 -3.50
C ASP A 185 -3.04 14.73 -2.29
N ILE A 186 -1.77 14.42 -2.55
CA ILE A 186 -0.75 14.32 -1.51
C ILE A 186 -0.47 15.71 -0.92
N ASP A 187 -0.48 15.79 0.40
CA ASP A 187 -0.10 16.96 1.19
C ASP A 187 1.08 16.61 2.11
N LEU A 188 2.23 17.22 1.87
CA LEU A 188 3.45 16.97 2.63
C LEU A 188 3.31 17.34 4.12
N ASN A 189 2.45 18.32 4.45
CA ASN A 189 2.17 18.65 5.85
C ASN A 189 1.47 17.49 6.54
N ILE A 190 0.52 16.84 5.89
CA ILE A 190 -0.15 15.65 6.42
C ILE A 190 0.85 14.51 6.61
N ILE A 191 1.78 14.32 5.66
CA ILE A 191 2.78 13.25 5.76
C ILE A 191 3.70 13.48 6.95
N PHE A 192 4.31 14.66 7.05
CA PHE A 192 5.48 14.86 7.90
C PHE A 192 5.25 15.74 9.14
N ASN A 193 4.26 16.64 9.11
CA ASN A 193 4.09 17.64 10.16
C ASN A 193 2.91 17.33 11.09
N GLU A 194 2.00 16.46 10.67
CA GLU A 194 0.83 16.12 11.47
C GLU A 194 1.07 14.95 12.40
N GLU A 195 0.46 15.02 13.59
CA GLU A 195 0.42 13.88 14.49
C GLU A 195 -0.35 12.69 13.87
N SER A 196 0.10 11.47 14.13
CA SER A 196 -0.45 10.26 13.50
C SER A 196 -1.96 10.13 13.68
N ASN A 197 -2.49 10.53 14.82
CA ASN A 197 -3.92 10.44 15.16
C ASN A 197 -4.78 11.51 14.49
N THR A 198 -4.19 12.60 13.98
CA THR A 198 -4.92 13.70 13.31
C THR A 198 -4.83 13.63 11.77
N LYS A 199 -3.87 12.85 11.24
CA LYS A 199 -3.66 12.74 9.79
C LYS A 199 -4.92 12.34 9.03
N TRP A 200 -5.67 11.36 9.56
CA TRP A 200 -6.88 10.88 8.90
C TRP A 200 -7.95 11.98 8.83
N ASP A 201 -8.25 12.64 9.95
CA ASP A 201 -9.26 13.70 9.97
C ASP A 201 -8.93 14.85 9.00
N LYS A 202 -7.64 15.20 8.89
CA LYS A 202 -7.19 16.27 7.97
C LYS A 202 -7.26 15.82 6.51
N ALA A 203 -6.74 14.64 6.20
CA ALA A 203 -6.80 14.10 4.85
C ALA A 203 -8.26 13.90 4.40
N TYR A 204 -9.12 13.37 5.28
CA TYR A 204 -10.52 13.15 4.99
C TYR A 204 -11.27 14.46 4.71
N LYS A 205 -11.05 15.50 5.49
CA LYS A 205 -11.64 16.83 5.24
C LYS A 205 -11.17 17.42 3.92
N ASN A 206 -9.90 17.29 3.59
CA ASN A 206 -9.34 17.82 2.34
C ASN A 206 -9.88 17.12 1.10
N SER A 207 -10.32 15.85 1.21
CA SER A 207 -10.88 15.10 0.08
C SER A 207 -12.24 15.62 -0.39
N PHE A 208 -13.02 16.32 0.45
CA PHE A 208 -14.33 16.88 0.10
C PHE A 208 -14.27 18.26 -0.56
N ILE A 209 -13.12 18.91 -0.57
CA ILE A 209 -12.98 20.31 -1.01
C ILE A 209 -12.77 20.44 -2.53
N LYS A 210 -12.58 19.33 -3.26
CA LYS A 210 -12.17 19.32 -4.67
C LYS A 210 -13.12 18.56 -5.61
N ILE A 211 -14.43 18.64 -5.40
CA ILE A 211 -15.42 18.19 -6.39
C ILE A 211 -16.13 19.39 -6.99
#